data_0bc746ed9185436bb35b9eb3ab0e60ba
#
_entry.id   0bc746ed9185436bb35b9eb3ab0e60ba
#
_cell.length_a   1.000
_cell.length_b   1.000
_cell.length_c   1.000
_cell.angle_alpha   90.00
_cell.angle_beta   90.00
_cell.angle_gamma   90.00
#
_symmetry.space_group_name_H-M   'P 1'
#
loop_
_entity.id
_entity.type
_entity.pdbx_description
1 polymer ?
#
loop_
_entity_poly.entity_id
_entity_poly.type
_entity_poly.pdbx_seq_one_letter_code
_entity_poly.pdbx_strand_id
1 'polypeptide(L)'
;MKQRLIWPVLALAVLLSACGADGKAYTTADAQALIDAGAFDGEMEQVDSYTVALLYGLEENAVIDCASYIAINSSASADEVTVLVLRDEAAAKTAEEACKKRVESQIESYQTYGPDQVPRLEEAVISRRENTVLLAVGNPDRLPQALKNLALG
;
A
#
# COMPACT_ATOMS: atom_id res chain seq x y z
N MET A 1 -7.43 -52.70 -18.58
CA MET A 1 -7.95 -51.33 -18.74
C MET A 1 -7.35 -50.44 -17.67
N LYS A 2 -6.39 -49.61 -18.01
CA LYS A 2 -5.74 -48.71 -17.05
C LYS A 2 -6.48 -47.36 -17.07
N GLN A 3 -7.31 -47.09 -16.08
CA GLN A 3 -7.85 -45.77 -15.84
C GLN A 3 -6.75 -44.85 -15.36
N ARG A 4 -6.39 -43.87 -16.20
CA ARG A 4 -5.51 -42.76 -15.81
C ARG A 4 -6.36 -41.72 -15.06
N LEU A 5 -6.17 -41.69 -13.76
CA LEU A 5 -6.71 -40.66 -12.90
C LEU A 5 -5.98 -39.36 -13.20
N ILE A 6 -6.66 -38.49 -13.95
CA ILE A 6 -6.18 -37.14 -14.22
C ILE A 6 -6.59 -36.29 -13.01
N TRP A 7 -5.62 -35.97 -12.17
CA TRP A 7 -5.80 -35.00 -11.10
C TRP A 7 -5.84 -33.60 -11.72
N PRO A 8 -6.88 -32.80 -11.46
CA PRO A 8 -6.87 -31.41 -11.87
C PRO A 8 -5.88 -30.67 -10.98
N VAL A 9 -4.79 -30.22 -11.56
CA VAL A 9 -3.90 -29.24 -10.94
C VAL A 9 -4.70 -27.95 -10.86
N LEU A 10 -5.17 -27.63 -9.66
CA LEU A 10 -5.78 -26.34 -9.35
C LEU A 10 -4.66 -25.30 -9.44
N ALA A 11 -4.56 -24.66 -10.58
CA ALA A 11 -3.70 -23.51 -10.78
C ALA A 11 -4.24 -22.37 -9.93
N LEU A 12 -3.62 -22.17 -8.76
CA LEU A 12 -3.79 -20.99 -7.94
C LEU A 12 -3.26 -19.80 -8.77
N ALA A 13 -4.16 -19.12 -9.45
CA ALA A 13 -3.85 -17.87 -10.14
C ALA A 13 -3.59 -16.81 -9.07
N VAL A 14 -2.35 -16.68 -8.64
CA VAL A 14 -1.86 -15.50 -7.96
C VAL A 14 -1.94 -14.38 -8.98
N LEU A 15 -2.96 -13.55 -8.85
CA LEU A 15 -3.05 -12.30 -9.59
C LEU A 15 -1.94 -11.36 -9.10
N LEU A 16 -0.73 -11.58 -9.59
CA LEU A 16 0.33 -10.59 -9.56
C LEU A 16 -0.10 -9.45 -10.48
N SER A 17 -0.79 -8.47 -9.92
CA SER A 17 -0.94 -7.16 -10.55
C SER A 17 0.41 -6.45 -10.53
N ALA A 18 1.37 -6.97 -11.27
CA ALA A 18 2.64 -6.33 -11.52
C ALA A 18 2.63 -5.84 -12.97
N CYS A 19 1.93 -4.74 -13.20
CA CYS A 19 2.17 -3.85 -14.33
C CYS A 19 1.83 -2.47 -13.84
N GLY A 20 2.67 -1.47 -14.15
CA GLY A 20 2.38 -0.09 -13.85
C GLY A 20 0.94 0.21 -14.19
N ALA A 21 0.13 0.60 -13.19
CA ALA A 21 -1.27 0.86 -13.41
C ALA A 21 -1.38 1.95 -14.47
N ASP A 22 -2.15 1.71 -15.54
CA ASP A 22 -2.47 2.73 -16.50
C ASP A 22 -3.18 3.87 -15.75
N GLY A 23 -2.57 5.04 -15.75
CA GLY A 23 -3.10 6.20 -15.05
C GLY A 23 -2.04 7.26 -14.79
N LYS A 24 -2.52 8.48 -14.56
CA LYS A 24 -1.68 9.61 -14.19
C LYS A 24 -0.91 9.33 -12.90
N ALA A 25 0.34 9.81 -12.82
CA ALA A 25 1.15 9.77 -11.61
C ALA A 25 0.38 10.28 -10.38
N TYR A 26 0.61 9.66 -9.23
CA TYR A 26 0.07 10.13 -7.97
C TYR A 26 0.70 11.46 -7.57
N THR A 27 -0.03 12.23 -6.78
CA THR A 27 0.45 13.46 -6.14
C THR A 27 0.36 13.31 -4.62
N THR A 28 1.13 14.10 -3.89
CA THR A 28 1.06 14.11 -2.42
C THR A 28 -0.32 14.50 -1.91
N ALA A 29 -1.09 15.27 -2.68
CA ALA A 29 -2.48 15.62 -2.36
C ALA A 29 -3.43 14.41 -2.36
N ASP A 30 -3.09 13.34 -3.08
CA ASP A 30 -3.93 12.15 -3.16
C ASP A 30 -4.03 11.41 -1.82
N ALA A 31 -2.99 11.46 -0.99
CA ALA A 31 -3.03 10.92 0.37
C ALA A 31 -4.09 11.62 1.22
N GLN A 32 -4.11 12.95 1.21
CA GLN A 32 -5.12 13.73 1.92
C GLN A 32 -6.52 13.52 1.35
N ALA A 33 -6.64 13.42 0.03
CA ALA A 33 -7.93 13.15 -0.62
C ALA A 33 -8.55 11.81 -0.18
N LEU A 34 -7.75 10.77 0.04
CA LEU A 34 -8.22 9.50 0.58
C LEU A 34 -8.67 9.61 2.04
N ILE A 35 -7.97 10.42 2.85
CA ILE A 35 -8.40 10.72 4.23
C ILE A 35 -9.74 11.46 4.23
N ASP A 36 -9.87 12.51 3.43
CA ASP A 36 -11.09 13.31 3.30
C ASP A 36 -12.27 12.50 2.77
N ALA A 37 -12.01 11.50 1.94
CA ALA A 37 -13.01 10.55 1.46
C ALA A 37 -13.45 9.51 2.53
N GLY A 38 -12.87 9.55 3.73
CA GLY A 38 -13.22 8.65 4.83
C GLY A 38 -12.74 7.20 4.62
N ALA A 39 -11.65 7.00 3.87
CA ALA A 39 -11.10 5.68 3.58
C ALA A 39 -10.51 4.96 4.80
N PHE A 40 -10.31 5.65 5.92
CA PHE A 40 -9.66 5.16 7.14
C PHE A 40 -10.63 5.25 8.32
N ASP A 41 -10.43 4.41 9.33
CA ASP A 41 -11.29 4.36 10.52
C ASP A 41 -10.78 5.26 11.65
N GLY A 42 -9.46 5.36 11.79
CA GLY A 42 -8.81 6.11 12.87
C GLY A 42 -8.42 7.53 12.47
N GLU A 43 -8.10 8.32 13.50
CA GLU A 43 -7.41 9.58 13.28
C GLU A 43 -5.98 9.30 12.78
N MET A 44 -5.58 10.04 11.75
CA MET A 44 -4.30 9.89 11.09
C MET A 44 -3.38 11.06 11.45
N GLU A 45 -2.11 10.77 11.67
CA GLU A 45 -1.08 11.79 11.85
C GLU A 45 -0.07 11.76 10.69
N GLN A 46 0.40 12.94 10.32
CA GLN A 46 1.40 13.06 9.26
C GLN A 46 2.79 12.66 9.76
N VAL A 47 3.48 11.91 8.94
CA VAL A 47 4.87 11.48 9.15
C VAL A 47 5.79 12.32 8.27
N ASP A 48 6.88 12.84 8.83
CA ASP A 48 7.86 13.62 8.08
C ASP A 48 8.68 12.75 7.10
N SER A 49 9.26 13.38 6.07
CA SER A 49 9.95 12.70 4.98
C SER A 49 11.18 11.88 5.42
N TYR A 50 11.88 12.33 6.44
CA TYR A 50 13.02 11.61 6.99
C TYR A 50 12.56 10.30 7.66
N THR A 51 11.53 10.39 8.49
CA THR A 51 10.90 9.22 9.13
C THR A 51 10.34 8.25 8.09
N VAL A 52 9.70 8.77 7.02
CA VAL A 52 9.22 7.95 5.90
C VAL A 52 10.37 7.17 5.26
N ALA A 53 11.48 7.83 4.92
CA ALA A 53 12.64 7.16 4.33
C ALA A 53 13.17 6.02 5.22
N LEU A 54 13.22 6.22 6.54
CA LEU A 54 13.61 5.20 7.51
C LEU A 54 12.61 4.04 7.57
N LEU A 55 11.31 4.34 7.65
CA LEU A 55 10.26 3.33 7.76
C LEU A 55 10.21 2.39 6.56
N TYR A 56 10.52 2.92 5.38
CA TYR A 56 10.51 2.16 4.13
C TYR A 56 11.90 1.67 3.72
N GLY A 57 12.95 2.05 4.46
CA GLY A 57 14.34 1.67 4.13
C GLY A 57 14.80 2.23 2.78
N LEU A 58 14.35 3.43 2.43
CA LEU A 58 14.69 4.11 1.18
C LEU A 58 15.91 5.02 1.37
N GLU A 59 16.66 5.20 0.29
CA GLU A 59 17.68 6.25 0.24
C GLU A 59 17.01 7.63 0.27
N GLU A 60 17.47 8.53 1.14
CA GLU A 60 16.90 9.87 1.30
C GLU A 60 16.84 10.65 -0.02
N ASN A 61 17.86 10.51 -0.86
CA ASN A 61 17.92 11.18 -2.16
C ASN A 61 17.04 10.52 -3.26
N ALA A 62 16.43 9.38 -2.97
CA ALA A 62 15.50 8.73 -3.89
C ALA A 62 14.10 9.35 -3.83
N VAL A 63 13.73 9.91 -2.68
CA VAL A 63 12.42 10.53 -2.45
C VAL A 63 12.52 12.02 -2.75
N ILE A 64 11.77 12.49 -3.74
CA ILE A 64 11.70 13.92 -4.11
C ILE A 64 10.64 14.63 -3.26
N ASP A 65 9.50 13.97 -3.07
CA ASP A 65 8.37 14.47 -2.29
C ASP A 65 7.60 13.29 -1.72
N CYS A 66 6.92 13.47 -0.61
CA CYS A 66 6.05 12.46 -0.05
C CYS A 66 4.94 13.06 0.82
N ALA A 67 3.85 12.34 0.92
CA ALA A 67 2.84 12.54 1.96
C ALA A 67 2.55 11.17 2.58
N SER A 68 2.77 11.07 3.88
CA SER A 68 2.55 9.84 4.64
C SER A 68 1.76 10.15 5.90
N TYR A 69 0.76 9.34 6.16
CA TYR A 69 -0.09 9.42 7.34
C TYR A 69 -0.28 8.01 7.91
N ILE A 70 -0.17 7.90 9.21
CA ILE A 70 -0.38 6.66 9.97
C ILE A 70 -1.42 6.88 11.05
N ALA A 71 -2.07 5.82 11.50
CA ALA A 71 -3.00 5.91 12.63
C ALA A 71 -2.28 6.38 13.89
N ILE A 72 -2.82 7.40 14.56
CA ILE A 72 -2.28 7.91 15.85
C ILE A 72 -2.20 6.78 16.87
N ASN A 73 -3.22 5.92 16.92
CA ASN A 73 -3.23 4.74 17.78
C ASN A 73 -2.87 3.48 16.99
N SER A 74 -1.58 3.28 16.75
CA SER A 74 -1.05 2.12 16.02
C SER A 74 -1.26 0.78 16.73
N SER A 75 -1.61 0.77 18.03
CA SER A 75 -2.00 -0.46 18.73
C SER A 75 -3.44 -0.89 18.43
N ALA A 76 -4.28 0.00 17.93
CA ALA A 76 -5.67 -0.26 17.63
C ALA A 76 -5.99 -0.26 16.13
N SER A 77 -5.13 0.33 15.30
CA SER A 77 -5.36 0.43 13.86
C SER A 77 -4.05 0.36 13.07
N ALA A 78 -4.06 -0.44 12.02
CA ALA A 78 -2.99 -0.52 11.04
C ALA A 78 -3.17 0.48 9.87
N ASP A 79 -4.11 1.43 9.98
CA ASP A 79 -4.37 2.39 8.92
C ASP A 79 -3.12 3.19 8.56
N GLU A 80 -2.81 3.21 7.29
CA GLU A 80 -1.67 3.92 6.72
C GLU A 80 -1.97 4.34 5.29
N VAL A 81 -1.57 5.55 4.93
CA VAL A 81 -1.54 5.99 3.54
C VAL A 81 -0.26 6.74 3.26
N THR A 82 0.45 6.34 2.23
CA THR A 82 1.70 6.97 1.82
C THR A 82 1.73 7.13 0.31
N VAL A 83 1.98 8.35 -0.15
CA VAL A 83 2.32 8.66 -1.53
C VAL A 83 3.79 9.06 -1.57
N LEU A 84 4.57 8.35 -2.37
CA LEU A 84 5.97 8.63 -2.62
C LEU A 84 6.15 9.15 -4.05
N VAL A 85 6.82 10.27 -4.20
CA VAL A 85 7.30 10.78 -5.48
C VAL A 85 8.81 10.55 -5.52
N LEU A 86 9.26 9.73 -6.45
CA LEU A 86 10.65 9.28 -6.54
C LEU A 86 11.37 10.03 -7.67
N ARG A 87 12.69 10.05 -7.61
CA ARG A 87 13.56 10.71 -8.60
C ARG A 87 13.41 10.14 -10.02
N ASP A 88 13.06 8.86 -10.16
CA ASP A 88 12.88 8.17 -11.43
C ASP A 88 12.06 6.87 -11.25
N GLU A 89 11.72 6.22 -12.37
CA GLU A 89 10.94 4.98 -12.36
C GLU A 89 11.69 3.79 -11.72
N ALA A 90 13.02 3.76 -11.80
CA ALA A 90 13.82 2.72 -11.16
C ALA A 90 13.74 2.83 -9.63
N ALA A 91 13.82 4.06 -9.10
CA ALA A 91 13.62 4.33 -7.68
C ALA A 91 12.18 4.00 -7.26
N ALA A 92 11.18 4.28 -8.10
CA ALA A 92 9.79 3.92 -7.83
C ALA A 92 9.58 2.39 -7.77
N LYS A 93 10.24 1.62 -8.61
CA LYS A 93 10.22 0.17 -8.51
C LYS A 93 10.81 -0.35 -7.20
N THR A 94 11.93 0.24 -6.76
CA THR A 94 12.53 -0.08 -5.46
C THR A 94 11.59 0.29 -4.31
N ALA A 95 10.94 1.44 -4.39
CA ALA A 95 9.97 1.89 -3.39
C ALA A 95 8.72 1.00 -3.34
N GLU A 96 8.24 0.51 -4.47
CA GLU A 96 7.14 -0.46 -4.53
C GLU A 96 7.48 -1.74 -3.75
N GLU A 97 8.69 -2.29 -3.94
CA GLU A 97 9.15 -3.45 -3.18
C GLU A 97 9.34 -3.13 -1.67
N ALA A 98 9.78 -1.92 -1.35
CA ALA A 98 9.87 -1.45 0.03
C ALA A 98 8.49 -1.37 0.71
N CYS A 99 7.46 -0.90 0.00
CA CYS A 99 6.07 -0.92 0.47
C CYS A 99 5.58 -2.33 0.77
N LYS A 100 5.86 -3.30 -0.10
CA LYS A 100 5.51 -4.72 0.11
C LYS A 100 6.15 -5.26 1.39
N LYS A 101 7.46 -5.05 1.55
CA LYS A 101 8.19 -5.48 2.76
C LYS A 101 7.65 -4.82 4.03
N ARG A 102 7.26 -3.55 3.95
CA ARG A 102 6.64 -2.86 5.09
C ARG A 102 5.33 -3.54 5.49
N VAL A 103 4.44 -3.83 4.54
CA VAL A 103 3.18 -4.52 4.82
C VAL A 103 3.43 -5.90 5.42
N GLU A 104 4.36 -6.68 4.87
CA GLU A 104 4.75 -7.99 5.41
C GLU A 104 5.23 -7.89 6.87
N SER A 105 6.12 -6.95 7.15
CA SER A 105 6.62 -6.70 8.52
C SER A 105 5.51 -6.25 9.48
N GLN A 106 4.56 -5.45 9.00
CA GLN A 106 3.39 -5.06 9.77
C GLN A 106 2.49 -6.27 10.07
N ILE A 107 2.23 -7.14 9.10
CA ILE A 107 1.45 -8.37 9.30
C ILE A 107 2.09 -9.22 10.40
N GLU A 108 3.40 -9.45 10.34
CA GLU A 108 4.13 -10.21 11.36
C GLU A 108 3.97 -9.59 12.77
N SER A 109 4.07 -8.29 12.87
CA SER A 109 3.91 -7.57 14.13
C SER A 109 2.47 -7.68 14.66
N TYR A 110 1.49 -7.40 13.81
CA TYR A 110 0.08 -7.41 14.20
C TYR A 110 -0.46 -8.81 14.50
N GLN A 111 0.12 -9.89 13.96
CA GLN A 111 -0.23 -11.25 14.38
C GLN A 111 -0.11 -11.46 15.89
N THR A 112 0.79 -10.73 16.55
CA THR A 112 0.99 -10.81 18.01
C THR A 112 0.20 -9.77 18.78
N TYR A 113 0.15 -8.52 18.30
CA TYR A 113 -0.35 -7.38 19.06
C TYR A 113 -1.76 -6.93 18.72
N GLY A 114 -2.26 -7.28 17.54
CA GLY A 114 -3.57 -6.87 17.03
C GLY A 114 -4.03 -7.72 15.87
N PRO A 115 -4.29 -9.03 16.08
CA PRO A 115 -4.58 -9.97 15.01
C PRO A 115 -5.84 -9.63 14.21
N ASP A 116 -6.74 -8.82 14.75
CA ASP A 116 -7.90 -8.27 14.06
C ASP A 116 -7.54 -7.28 12.93
N GLN A 117 -6.32 -6.72 12.95
CA GLN A 117 -5.84 -5.82 11.90
C GLN A 117 -5.16 -6.56 10.72
N VAL A 118 -4.81 -7.82 10.89
CA VAL A 118 -4.13 -8.61 9.85
C VAL A 118 -4.93 -8.69 8.54
N PRO A 119 -6.26 -8.97 8.53
CA PRO A 119 -7.02 -9.00 7.29
C PRO A 119 -6.98 -7.67 6.52
N ARG A 120 -6.95 -6.54 7.21
CA ARG A 120 -6.83 -5.20 6.62
C ARG A 120 -5.48 -5.00 5.93
N LEU A 121 -4.40 -5.48 6.55
CA LEU A 121 -3.06 -5.44 5.99
C LEU A 121 -2.91 -6.37 4.78
N GLU A 122 -3.56 -7.54 4.80
CA GLU A 122 -3.60 -8.46 3.66
C GLU A 122 -4.31 -7.86 2.44
N GLU A 123 -5.22 -6.90 2.66
CA GLU A 123 -5.92 -6.15 1.61
C GLU A 123 -5.23 -4.81 1.27
N ALA A 124 -4.00 -4.61 1.72
CA ALA A 124 -3.23 -3.39 1.42
C ALA A 124 -3.13 -3.16 -0.09
N VAL A 125 -3.34 -1.92 -0.50
CA VAL A 125 -3.20 -1.51 -1.90
C VAL A 125 -1.84 -0.88 -2.10
N ILE A 126 -1.05 -1.46 -2.99
CA ILE A 126 0.24 -0.91 -3.44
C ILE A 126 0.14 -0.72 -4.94
N SER A 127 0.31 0.52 -5.39
CA SER A 127 0.18 0.87 -6.81
C SER A 127 1.29 1.81 -7.23
N ARG A 128 1.99 1.46 -8.30
CA ARG A 128 3.02 2.27 -8.92
C ARG A 128 2.51 2.86 -10.23
N ARG A 129 2.69 4.16 -10.41
CA ARG A 129 2.42 4.88 -11.65
C ARG A 129 3.59 5.81 -11.94
N GLU A 130 4.22 5.65 -13.11
CA GLU A 130 5.41 6.41 -13.47
C GLU A 130 6.48 6.37 -12.34
N ASN A 131 6.94 7.52 -11.88
CA ASN A 131 7.88 7.64 -10.77
C ASN A 131 7.19 7.82 -9.39
N THR A 132 5.96 7.36 -9.24
CA THR A 132 5.20 7.49 -7.98
C THR A 132 4.70 6.15 -7.47
N VAL A 133 4.58 6.02 -6.15
CA VAL A 133 4.03 4.84 -5.47
C VAL A 133 3.02 5.28 -4.43
N LEU A 134 1.86 4.63 -4.44
CA LEU A 134 0.84 4.72 -3.40
C LEU A 134 0.83 3.42 -2.61
N LEU A 135 0.89 3.52 -1.29
CA LEU A 135 0.50 2.47 -0.34
C LEU A 135 -0.73 2.96 0.43
N ALA A 136 -1.75 2.13 0.53
CA ALA A 136 -2.91 2.41 1.38
C ALA A 136 -3.36 1.13 2.11
N VAL A 137 -3.46 1.23 3.43
CA VAL A 137 -4.06 0.25 4.33
C VAL A 137 -5.20 0.97 5.05
N GLY A 138 -6.44 0.59 4.79
CA GLY A 138 -7.59 1.32 5.28
C GLY A 138 -8.82 0.45 5.47
N ASN A 139 -9.97 1.08 5.60
CA ASN A 139 -11.22 0.37 5.74
C ASN A 139 -11.56 -0.44 4.49
N PRO A 140 -11.74 -1.76 4.57
CA PRO A 140 -11.89 -2.64 3.41
C PRO A 140 -13.15 -2.34 2.58
N ASP A 141 -14.18 -1.74 3.17
CA ASP A 141 -15.42 -1.42 2.46
C ASP A 141 -15.35 -0.04 1.77
N ARG A 142 -14.58 0.91 2.30
CA ARG A 142 -14.54 2.31 1.84
C ARG A 142 -13.31 2.63 1.00
N LEU A 143 -12.16 2.06 1.30
CA LEU A 143 -10.92 2.32 0.57
C LEU A 143 -11.02 2.01 -0.93
N PRO A 144 -11.59 0.88 -1.38
CA PRO A 144 -11.71 0.59 -2.80
C PRO A 144 -12.50 1.65 -3.58
N GLN A 145 -13.59 2.16 -3.02
CA GLN A 145 -14.39 3.20 -3.65
C GLN A 145 -13.66 4.55 -3.67
N ALA A 146 -12.97 4.90 -2.59
CA ALA A 146 -12.16 6.12 -2.52
C ALA A 146 -11.04 6.11 -3.57
N LEU A 147 -10.34 4.99 -3.74
CA LEU A 147 -9.31 4.81 -4.76
C LEU A 147 -9.89 4.89 -6.18
N LYS A 148 -11.06 4.33 -6.41
CA LYS A 148 -11.74 4.43 -7.71
C LYS A 148 -12.10 5.88 -8.05
N ASN A 149 -12.57 6.65 -7.08
CA ASN A 149 -12.89 8.05 -7.27
C ASN A 149 -11.62 8.88 -7.55
N LEU A 150 -10.51 8.57 -6.89
CA LEU A 150 -9.22 9.19 -7.14
C LEU A 150 -8.72 8.97 -8.57
N ALA A 151 -8.98 7.80 -9.14
CA ALA A 151 -8.56 7.47 -10.51
C ALA A 151 -9.40 8.17 -11.59
N LEU A 152 -10.58 8.69 -11.25
CA LEU A 152 -11.50 9.36 -12.16
C LEU A 152 -11.37 10.90 -12.15
N GLY A 153 -10.61 11.46 -11.22
CA GLY A 153 -10.31 12.89 -11.09
C GLY A 153 -9.00 13.26 -11.74
#